data_df314391ba7faf1fc78d9b185bc5d197
#
_entry.id   df314391ba7faf1fc78d9b185bc5d197
#
_cell.length_a   1.000
_cell.length_b   1.000
_cell.length_c   1.000
_cell.angle_alpha   90.00
_cell.angle_beta   90.00
_cell.angle_gamma   90.00
#
_symmetry.space_group_name_H-M   'P 1'
#
loop_
_entity.id
_entity.type
_entity.pdbx_description
1 polymer ?
#
loop_
_entity_poly.entity_id
_entity_poly.type
_entity_poly.pdbx_seq_one_letter_code
_entity_poly.pdbx_strand_id
1 'polypeptide(L)'
;QEIDVFYSVDKYWGKLTGYIQSLFNWMKVDDILAEEFSIFPGMEEVSCFLWVYSHYTEDDYDVIIVDSAPTGETLRLLSLPDVARWWIVKVFPIERKLLKVVRPAVKVVSDMPLPEEETYVAIEDLFDKLNSIHKIFSNSDVTSIRLVTNLEKMVIKETQRAYTYLSLYGYNVDSVIVNRTMPTHIDHPFFKEWRKSQAEYRKEVEHLFSSVPIFEAPLHQSEVMGTEALLEFGESLFGSKDPVSIFSNIKPYEIVKDKGVYTLTLKLPFVSKEEVKLHQVADELTIQIENQRRNIFLPGFLAKLNVEKASLEGGELRVTFEKPARGGKK
;
A
#
# COMPACT_ATOMS: atom_id res chain seq x y z
N GLN A 1 -11.24 3.86 17.10
CA GLN A 1 -11.35 5.30 16.81
C GLN A 1 -11.84 5.45 15.37
N GLU A 2 -12.95 6.13 15.17
CA GLU A 2 -13.38 6.59 13.85
C GLU A 2 -12.71 7.95 13.57
N ILE A 3 -12.16 8.11 12.36
CA ILE A 3 -11.38 9.30 12.04
C ILE A 3 -12.31 10.34 11.45
N ASP A 4 -12.38 11.51 12.09
CA ASP A 4 -13.03 12.69 11.54
C ASP A 4 -12.14 13.30 10.45
N VAL A 5 -12.67 13.30 9.22
CA VAL A 5 -11.95 13.77 8.03
C VAL A 5 -11.68 15.26 8.11
N PHE A 6 -12.68 16.08 8.51
CA PHE A 6 -12.53 17.53 8.58
C PHE A 6 -11.49 17.95 9.61
N TYR A 7 -11.52 17.35 10.79
CA TYR A 7 -10.50 17.58 11.82
C TYR A 7 -9.11 17.18 11.35
N SER A 8 -9.02 16.06 10.63
CA SER A 8 -7.75 15.54 10.10
C SER A 8 -7.19 16.41 8.98
N VAL A 9 -8.06 16.94 8.12
CA VAL A 9 -7.68 17.89 7.07
C VAL A 9 -7.16 19.18 7.69
N ASP A 10 -7.81 19.73 8.68
CA ASP A 10 -7.34 20.94 9.37
C ASP A 10 -5.97 20.69 10.04
N LYS A 11 -5.83 19.57 10.76
CA LYS A 11 -4.60 19.22 11.48
C LYS A 11 -3.39 19.00 10.56
N TYR A 12 -3.57 18.29 9.45
CA TYR A 12 -2.44 17.83 8.62
C TYR A 12 -2.26 18.61 7.31
N TRP A 13 -3.33 19.24 6.81
CA TRP A 13 -3.37 19.86 5.50
C TRP A 13 -3.63 21.37 5.53
N GLY A 14 -3.86 21.96 6.71
CA GLY A 14 -4.36 23.33 6.85
C GLY A 14 -3.58 24.38 6.06
N LYS A 15 -2.24 24.30 5.98
CA LYS A 15 -1.44 25.22 5.16
C LYS A 15 -1.59 24.99 3.66
N LEU A 16 -1.77 23.74 3.24
CA LEU A 16 -1.95 23.38 1.84
C LEU A 16 -3.36 23.76 1.36
N THR A 17 -4.37 23.44 2.16
CA THR A 17 -5.77 23.82 1.87
C THR A 17 -5.95 25.33 1.83
N GLY A 18 -5.31 26.07 2.76
CA GLY A 18 -5.31 27.52 2.74
C GLY A 18 -4.68 28.13 1.48
N TYR A 19 -3.58 27.54 0.98
CA TYR A 19 -3.02 27.96 -0.30
C TYR A 19 -3.95 27.67 -1.48
N ILE A 20 -4.58 26.50 -1.50
CA ILE A 20 -5.53 26.10 -2.55
C ILE A 20 -6.77 27.03 -2.54
N GLN A 21 -7.30 27.32 -1.37
CA GLN A 21 -8.40 28.28 -1.22
C GLN A 21 -8.01 29.67 -1.77
N SER A 22 -6.78 30.13 -1.49
CA SER A 22 -6.30 31.41 -2.04
C SER A 22 -6.22 31.41 -3.57
N LEU A 23 -5.90 30.26 -4.19
CA LEU A 23 -5.93 30.09 -5.64
C LEU A 23 -7.35 30.13 -6.18
N PHE A 24 -8.30 29.45 -5.55
CA PHE A 24 -9.70 29.46 -5.97
C PHE A 24 -10.31 30.86 -5.85
N ASN A 25 -10.02 31.59 -4.76
CA ASN A 25 -10.46 32.96 -4.57
C ASN A 25 -9.90 33.88 -5.67
N TRP A 26 -8.62 33.71 -6.03
CA TRP A 26 -8.02 34.44 -7.15
C TRP A 26 -8.70 34.11 -8.50
N MET A 27 -9.06 32.82 -8.71
CA MET A 27 -9.81 32.37 -9.88
C MET A 27 -11.29 32.78 -9.86
N LYS A 28 -11.75 33.43 -8.79
CA LYS A 28 -13.15 33.85 -8.56
C LYS A 28 -14.11 32.66 -8.58
N VAL A 29 -13.70 31.52 -8.06
CA VAL A 29 -14.57 30.37 -7.79
C VAL A 29 -15.44 30.71 -6.58
N ASP A 30 -16.69 30.27 -6.59
CA ASP A 30 -17.64 30.44 -5.48
C ASP A 30 -17.05 29.81 -4.19
N ASP A 31 -17.20 30.50 -3.05
CA ASP A 31 -16.59 30.07 -1.77
C ASP A 31 -17.03 28.67 -1.35
N ILE A 32 -18.29 28.28 -1.60
CA ILE A 32 -18.81 26.95 -1.28
C ILE A 32 -18.12 25.89 -2.15
N LEU A 33 -17.98 26.16 -3.46
CA LEU A 33 -17.27 25.26 -4.36
C LEU A 33 -15.78 25.22 -4.04
N ALA A 34 -15.17 26.33 -3.65
CA ALA A 34 -13.76 26.39 -3.25
C ALA A 34 -13.50 25.55 -1.99
N GLU A 35 -14.43 25.51 -1.04
CA GLU A 35 -14.36 24.68 0.17
C GLU A 35 -14.52 23.20 -0.17
N GLU A 36 -15.49 22.81 -1.01
CA GLU A 36 -15.67 21.44 -1.48
C GLU A 36 -14.46 20.94 -2.29
N PHE A 37 -13.91 21.75 -3.18
CA PHE A 37 -12.73 21.40 -3.98
C PHE A 37 -11.41 21.46 -3.19
N SER A 38 -11.39 22.02 -2.00
CA SER A 38 -10.20 22.01 -1.14
C SER A 38 -9.92 20.64 -0.53
N ILE A 39 -10.92 19.74 -0.54
CA ILE A 39 -10.80 18.35 -0.10
C ILE A 39 -10.56 17.47 -1.34
N PHE A 40 -9.31 17.05 -1.55
CA PHE A 40 -8.98 16.17 -2.67
C PHE A 40 -9.38 14.72 -2.39
N PRO A 41 -9.81 13.97 -3.42
CA PRO A 41 -9.97 12.54 -3.30
C PRO A 41 -8.67 11.88 -2.77
N GLY A 42 -8.79 11.03 -1.76
CA GLY A 42 -7.66 10.37 -1.12
C GLY A 42 -7.09 11.08 0.11
N MET A 43 -7.50 12.32 0.43
CA MET A 43 -7.06 13.01 1.65
C MET A 43 -7.54 12.31 2.92
N GLU A 44 -8.73 11.72 2.88
CA GLU A 44 -9.31 10.97 3.97
C GLU A 44 -8.42 9.79 4.35
N GLU A 45 -8.10 8.96 3.39
CA GLU A 45 -7.30 7.77 3.59
C GLU A 45 -5.86 8.10 3.98
N VAL A 46 -5.28 9.13 3.35
CA VAL A 46 -3.95 9.63 3.74
C VAL A 46 -3.99 10.13 5.18
N SER A 47 -5.06 10.82 5.60
CA SER A 47 -5.24 11.26 6.98
C SER A 47 -5.32 10.08 7.94
N CYS A 48 -5.98 8.98 7.57
CA CYS A 48 -5.97 7.74 8.35
C CYS A 48 -4.55 7.22 8.58
N PHE A 49 -3.73 7.20 7.55
CA PHE A 49 -2.32 6.79 7.70
C PHE A 49 -1.49 7.76 8.55
N LEU A 50 -1.76 9.05 8.47
CA LEU A 50 -1.10 10.04 9.32
C LEU A 50 -1.48 9.87 10.80
N TRP A 51 -2.71 9.42 11.10
CA TRP A 51 -3.11 9.06 12.45
C TRP A 51 -2.39 7.80 12.95
N VAL A 52 -2.27 6.77 12.13
CA VAL A 52 -1.47 5.58 12.46
C VAL A 52 -0.01 5.99 12.75
N TYR A 53 0.55 6.88 11.94
CA TYR A 53 1.89 7.41 12.17
C TYR A 53 2.02 8.17 13.49
N SER A 54 1.03 9.02 13.83
CA SER A 54 1.01 9.75 15.10
C SER A 54 1.01 8.78 16.28
N HIS A 55 0.07 7.84 16.32
CA HIS A 55 -0.02 6.85 17.40
C HIS A 55 1.23 5.96 17.50
N TYR A 56 1.84 5.60 16.37
CA TYR A 56 3.08 4.83 16.36
C TYR A 56 4.27 5.63 16.91
N THR A 57 4.38 6.91 16.58
CA THR A 57 5.50 7.76 17.02
C THR A 57 5.33 8.28 18.45
N GLU A 58 4.10 8.43 18.93
CA GLU A 58 3.78 8.84 20.30
C GLU A 58 3.86 7.67 21.30
N ASP A 59 4.00 6.43 20.79
CA ASP A 59 4.12 5.18 21.58
C ASP A 59 2.92 4.96 22.51
N ASP A 60 1.73 5.35 22.05
CA ASP A 60 0.51 5.34 22.86
C ASP A 60 -0.10 3.93 23.02
N TYR A 61 0.22 3.01 22.11
CA TYR A 61 -0.42 1.70 22.04
C TYR A 61 0.60 0.59 21.74
N ASP A 62 0.46 -0.55 22.43
CA ASP A 62 1.23 -1.76 22.13
C ASP A 62 0.86 -2.37 20.77
N VAL A 63 -0.39 -2.21 20.35
CA VAL A 63 -0.92 -2.76 19.10
C VAL A 63 -1.86 -1.76 18.44
N ILE A 64 -1.67 -1.55 17.14
CA ILE A 64 -2.56 -0.74 16.30
C ILE A 64 -3.19 -1.65 15.26
N ILE A 65 -4.52 -1.77 15.26
CA ILE A 65 -5.28 -2.54 14.28
C ILE A 65 -5.96 -1.55 13.33
N VAL A 66 -5.62 -1.65 12.04
CA VAL A 66 -6.22 -0.82 10.99
C VAL A 66 -7.26 -1.67 10.26
N ASP A 67 -8.56 -1.36 10.49
CA ASP A 67 -9.65 -1.93 9.72
C ASP A 67 -9.77 -1.17 8.40
N SER A 68 -9.29 -1.79 7.34
CA SER A 68 -9.14 -1.15 6.03
C SER A 68 -10.14 -1.74 5.04
N ALA A 69 -10.86 -0.90 4.33
CA ALA A 69 -11.71 -1.34 3.23
C ALA A 69 -10.85 -2.03 2.15
N PRO A 70 -11.23 -3.21 1.64
CA PRO A 70 -10.45 -3.96 0.65
C PRO A 70 -10.63 -3.38 -0.75
N THR A 71 -10.48 -2.08 -0.92
CA THR A 71 -10.69 -1.41 -2.19
C THR A 71 -9.39 -1.22 -2.96
N GLY A 72 -9.50 -1.14 -4.28
CA GLY A 72 -8.38 -0.74 -5.13
C GLY A 72 -7.81 0.64 -4.74
N GLU A 73 -8.58 1.45 -4.02
CA GLU A 73 -8.17 2.74 -3.48
C GLU A 73 -7.17 2.59 -2.35
N THR A 74 -7.42 1.71 -1.38
CA THR A 74 -6.46 1.41 -0.30
C THR A 74 -5.12 0.92 -0.87
N LEU A 75 -5.15 0.03 -1.86
CA LEU A 75 -3.94 -0.44 -2.53
C LEU A 75 -3.21 0.68 -3.29
N ARG A 76 -3.95 1.62 -3.89
CA ARG A 76 -3.39 2.82 -4.50
C ARG A 76 -2.69 3.71 -3.49
N LEU A 77 -3.29 3.90 -2.33
CA LEU A 77 -2.73 4.73 -1.27
C LEU A 77 -1.46 4.14 -0.69
N LEU A 78 -1.41 2.81 -0.56
CA LEU A 78 -0.17 2.13 -0.18
C LEU A 78 0.97 2.32 -1.20
N SER A 79 0.64 2.66 -2.47
CA SER A 79 1.62 3.04 -3.49
C SER A 79 1.97 4.54 -3.50
N LEU A 80 1.20 5.36 -2.80
CA LEU A 80 1.34 6.81 -2.80
C LEU A 80 2.74 7.29 -2.36
N PRO A 81 3.38 6.71 -1.33
CA PRO A 81 4.72 7.14 -0.92
C PRO A 81 5.76 7.01 -2.03
N ASP A 82 5.69 5.98 -2.87
CA ASP A 82 6.60 5.79 -4.00
C ASP A 82 6.41 6.85 -5.08
N VAL A 83 5.15 7.16 -5.44
CA VAL A 83 4.80 8.20 -6.42
C VAL A 83 5.18 9.58 -5.90
N ALA A 84 4.87 9.84 -4.65
CA ALA A 84 5.15 11.07 -3.97
C ALA A 84 6.66 11.36 -3.87
N ARG A 85 7.44 10.34 -3.51
CA ARG A 85 8.90 10.43 -3.45
C ARG A 85 9.50 10.80 -4.80
N TRP A 86 9.01 10.19 -5.90
CA TRP A 86 9.48 10.54 -7.24
C TRP A 86 9.24 12.02 -7.53
N TRP A 87 8.04 12.51 -7.26
CA TRP A 87 7.68 13.91 -7.49
C TRP A 87 8.56 14.87 -6.69
N ILE A 88 8.76 14.61 -5.39
CA ILE A 88 9.61 15.43 -4.52
C ILE A 88 11.07 15.44 -4.94
N VAL A 89 11.62 14.29 -5.30
CA VAL A 89 13.04 14.19 -5.61
C VAL A 89 13.34 14.79 -7.00
N LYS A 90 12.43 14.59 -7.97
CA LYS A 90 12.69 14.96 -9.37
C LYS A 90 12.05 16.28 -9.80
N VAL A 91 10.82 16.58 -9.35
CA VAL A 91 10.04 17.73 -9.84
C VAL A 91 10.11 18.92 -8.90
N PHE A 92 9.85 18.69 -7.63
CA PHE A 92 9.75 19.72 -6.60
C PHE A 92 10.96 20.67 -6.49
N PRO A 93 12.24 20.22 -6.54
CA PRO A 93 13.39 21.13 -6.49
C PRO A 93 13.47 22.03 -7.72
N ILE A 94 12.99 21.57 -8.88
CA ILE A 94 12.97 22.34 -10.12
C ILE A 94 11.92 23.43 -10.04
N GLU A 95 10.71 23.09 -9.61
CA GLU A 95 9.60 24.03 -9.42
C GLU A 95 9.97 25.12 -8.42
N ARG A 96 10.50 24.75 -7.26
CA ARG A 96 10.91 25.70 -6.21
C ARG A 96 11.99 26.69 -6.70
N LYS A 97 12.97 26.21 -7.48
CA LYS A 97 14.00 27.08 -8.09
C LYS A 97 13.40 28.01 -9.15
N LEU A 98 12.56 27.48 -10.02
CA LEU A 98 11.90 28.24 -11.08
C LEU A 98 11.04 29.35 -10.49
N LEU A 99 10.20 29.02 -9.49
CA LEU A 99 9.32 29.98 -8.84
C LEU A 99 10.11 31.09 -8.11
N LYS A 100 11.26 30.80 -7.49
CA LYS A 100 12.13 31.84 -6.90
C LYS A 100 12.61 32.88 -7.93
N VAL A 101 12.86 32.45 -9.16
CA VAL A 101 13.29 33.31 -10.26
C VAL A 101 12.13 34.08 -10.87
N VAL A 102 10.96 33.45 -11.02
CA VAL A 102 9.79 34.02 -11.69
C VAL A 102 8.94 34.89 -10.76
N ARG A 103 8.97 34.64 -9.44
CA ARG A 103 8.17 35.34 -8.42
C ARG A 103 8.18 36.88 -8.54
N PRO A 104 9.32 37.57 -8.76
CA PRO A 104 9.32 39.03 -8.91
C PRO A 104 8.55 39.50 -10.14
N ALA A 105 8.66 38.74 -11.26
CA ALA A 105 7.98 39.08 -12.51
C ALA A 105 6.47 38.82 -12.42
N VAL A 106 6.05 37.72 -11.80
CA VAL A 106 4.62 37.38 -11.64
C VAL A 106 3.92 38.38 -10.74
N LYS A 107 4.54 38.80 -9.62
CA LYS A 107 3.97 39.85 -8.73
C LYS A 107 3.72 41.19 -9.41
N VAL A 108 4.47 41.50 -10.49
CA VAL A 108 4.30 42.77 -11.23
C VAL A 108 3.18 42.65 -12.28
N VAL A 109 2.95 41.44 -12.80
CA VAL A 109 2.03 41.24 -13.96
C VAL A 109 0.70 40.65 -13.52
N SER A 110 0.64 39.99 -12.36
CA SER A 110 -0.54 39.24 -11.90
C SER A 110 -0.61 39.22 -10.38
N ASP A 111 -1.83 39.37 -9.84
CA ASP A 111 -2.12 39.16 -8.41
C ASP A 111 -2.28 37.68 -8.04
N MET A 112 -1.79 36.77 -8.87
CA MET A 112 -1.83 35.33 -8.62
C MET A 112 -1.11 34.95 -7.32
N PRO A 113 -1.77 34.30 -6.37
CA PRO A 113 -1.14 33.83 -5.16
C PRO A 113 -0.10 32.75 -5.50
N LEU A 114 1.15 33.00 -5.15
CA LEU A 114 2.24 32.03 -5.28
C LEU A 114 2.49 31.36 -3.92
N PRO A 115 2.78 30.05 -3.90
CA PRO A 115 3.03 29.35 -2.64
C PRO A 115 4.16 30.01 -1.87
N GLU A 116 3.94 30.25 -0.60
CA GLU A 116 4.95 30.80 0.31
C GLU A 116 5.94 29.71 0.75
N GLU A 117 7.08 30.09 1.32
CA GLU A 117 8.09 29.14 1.78
C GLU A 117 7.49 28.16 2.83
N GLU A 118 6.55 28.62 3.65
CA GLU A 118 5.85 27.79 4.64
C GLU A 118 4.99 26.70 4.01
N THR A 119 4.38 26.97 2.86
CA THR A 119 3.62 25.96 2.10
C THR A 119 4.55 24.86 1.59
N TYR A 120 5.73 25.22 1.11
CA TYR A 120 6.74 24.24 0.67
C TYR A 120 7.24 23.38 1.83
N VAL A 121 7.51 23.99 2.99
CA VAL A 121 7.91 23.27 4.20
C VAL A 121 6.79 22.29 4.65
N ALA A 122 5.53 22.72 4.59
CA ALA A 122 4.40 21.84 4.94
C ALA A 122 4.28 20.66 3.97
N ILE A 123 4.53 20.89 2.69
CA ILE A 123 4.54 19.81 1.69
C ILE A 123 5.70 18.84 1.98
N GLU A 124 6.92 19.34 2.21
CA GLU A 124 8.08 18.51 2.57
C GLU A 124 7.81 17.67 3.82
N ASP A 125 7.27 18.25 4.88
CA ASP A 125 6.92 17.57 6.14
C ASP A 125 5.87 16.45 5.92
N LEU A 126 4.82 16.74 5.15
CA LEU A 126 3.82 15.75 4.80
C LEU A 126 4.43 14.52 4.09
N PHE A 127 5.31 14.78 3.16
CA PHE A 127 5.97 13.70 2.41
C PHE A 127 6.97 12.91 3.26
N ASP A 128 7.68 13.56 4.17
CA ASP A 128 8.56 12.88 5.11
C ASP A 128 7.76 11.96 6.05
N LYS A 129 6.58 12.39 6.47
CA LYS A 129 5.62 11.55 7.20
C LYS A 129 5.14 10.37 6.35
N LEU A 130 4.73 10.59 5.11
CA LEU A 130 4.31 9.52 4.20
C LEU A 130 5.44 8.51 3.92
N ASN A 131 6.66 8.99 3.75
CA ASN A 131 7.83 8.10 3.59
C ASN A 131 8.12 7.30 4.87
N SER A 132 7.88 7.88 6.04
CA SER A 132 8.02 7.19 7.32
C SER A 132 6.92 6.14 7.51
N ILE A 133 5.68 6.45 7.12
CA ILE A 133 4.55 5.48 7.09
C ILE A 133 4.91 4.30 6.19
N HIS A 134 5.42 4.55 4.99
CA HIS A 134 5.84 3.46 4.10
C HIS A 134 6.90 2.57 4.74
N LYS A 135 7.88 3.15 5.46
CA LYS A 135 8.89 2.36 6.17
C LYS A 135 8.30 1.51 7.29
N ILE A 136 7.34 2.05 8.05
CA ILE A 136 6.64 1.32 9.11
C ILE A 136 5.86 0.15 8.49
N PHE A 137 5.05 0.42 7.47
CA PHE A 137 4.19 -0.59 6.84
C PHE A 137 4.96 -1.65 6.06
N SER A 138 6.12 -1.33 5.50
CA SER A 138 7.00 -2.30 4.82
C SER A 138 7.95 -3.05 5.76
N ASN A 139 7.99 -2.69 7.04
CA ASN A 139 8.76 -3.41 8.03
C ASN A 139 7.99 -4.63 8.53
N SER A 140 8.33 -5.80 8.01
CA SER A 140 7.68 -7.07 8.35
C SER A 140 7.89 -7.54 9.80
N ASP A 141 8.76 -6.90 10.57
CA ASP A 141 8.94 -7.19 12.01
C ASP A 141 7.96 -6.38 12.87
N VAL A 142 7.31 -5.35 12.30
CA VAL A 142 6.41 -4.43 13.02
C VAL A 142 4.99 -4.52 12.44
N THR A 143 4.87 -4.66 11.12
CA THR A 143 3.58 -4.59 10.41
C THR A 143 3.30 -5.87 9.65
N SER A 144 2.10 -6.39 9.80
CA SER A 144 1.59 -7.48 8.98
C SER A 144 0.18 -7.17 8.47
N ILE A 145 -0.17 -7.77 7.35
CA ILE A 145 -1.49 -7.64 6.74
C ILE A 145 -2.18 -8.99 6.75
N ARG A 146 -3.43 -9.03 7.17
CA ARG A 146 -4.29 -10.20 7.16
C ARG A 146 -5.37 -10.03 6.13
N LEU A 147 -5.38 -10.92 5.16
CA LEU A 147 -6.42 -10.92 4.13
C LEU A 147 -7.64 -11.67 4.62
N VAL A 148 -8.81 -11.06 4.49
CA VAL A 148 -10.09 -11.71 4.81
C VAL A 148 -10.79 -12.04 3.50
N THR A 149 -11.20 -13.28 3.33
CA THR A 149 -11.89 -13.79 2.14
C THR A 149 -13.12 -14.61 2.51
N ASN A 150 -14.05 -14.75 1.58
CA ASN A 150 -15.14 -15.72 1.68
C ASN A 150 -14.92 -16.84 0.66
N LEU A 151 -15.57 -17.99 0.87
CA LEU A 151 -15.53 -19.11 -0.07
C LEU A 151 -16.45 -18.87 -1.28
N GLU A 152 -16.14 -17.81 -2.02
CA GLU A 152 -16.84 -17.35 -3.22
C GLU A 152 -15.83 -17.01 -4.31
N LYS A 153 -16.08 -17.47 -5.53
CA LYS A 153 -15.13 -17.39 -6.66
C LYS A 153 -14.60 -15.96 -6.90
N MET A 154 -15.48 -14.95 -6.86
CA MET A 154 -15.07 -13.57 -7.12
C MET A 154 -14.23 -13.02 -5.97
N VAL A 155 -14.62 -13.30 -4.73
CA VAL A 155 -13.92 -12.85 -3.53
C VAL A 155 -12.53 -13.48 -3.45
N ILE A 156 -12.40 -14.77 -3.76
CA ILE A 156 -11.09 -15.44 -3.82
C ILE A 156 -10.18 -14.78 -4.85
N LYS A 157 -10.70 -14.46 -6.05
CA LYS A 157 -9.91 -13.76 -7.08
C LYS A 157 -9.48 -12.35 -6.67
N GLU A 158 -10.35 -11.60 -6.01
CA GLU A 158 -9.98 -10.28 -5.47
C GLU A 158 -8.92 -10.41 -4.36
N THR A 159 -9.02 -11.44 -3.52
CA THR A 159 -8.01 -11.74 -2.50
C THR A 159 -6.65 -12.10 -3.12
N GLN A 160 -6.63 -12.89 -4.19
CA GLN A 160 -5.40 -13.19 -4.94
C GLN A 160 -4.77 -11.89 -5.50
N ARG A 161 -5.59 -11.04 -6.12
CA ARG A 161 -5.15 -9.75 -6.65
C ARG A 161 -4.58 -8.86 -5.54
N ALA A 162 -5.28 -8.75 -4.41
CA ALA A 162 -4.82 -8.00 -3.25
C ALA A 162 -3.48 -8.52 -2.74
N TYR A 163 -3.32 -9.84 -2.60
CA TYR A 163 -2.06 -10.45 -2.19
C TYR A 163 -0.91 -10.10 -3.15
N THR A 164 -1.15 -10.23 -4.45
CA THR A 164 -0.16 -9.87 -5.48
C THR A 164 0.29 -8.42 -5.35
N TYR A 165 -0.66 -7.49 -5.21
CA TYR A 165 -0.35 -6.07 -5.15
C TYR A 165 0.35 -5.68 -3.84
N LEU A 166 -0.08 -6.23 -2.70
CA LEU A 166 0.61 -6.03 -1.43
C LEU A 166 2.06 -6.53 -1.51
N SER A 167 2.27 -7.70 -2.09
CA SER A 167 3.61 -8.24 -2.33
C SER A 167 4.41 -7.34 -3.29
N LEU A 168 3.78 -6.86 -4.38
CA LEU A 168 4.40 -5.91 -5.31
C LEU A 168 4.89 -4.66 -4.57
N TYR A 169 4.09 -4.09 -3.66
CA TYR A 169 4.46 -2.90 -2.89
C TYR A 169 5.37 -3.17 -1.69
N GLY A 170 5.69 -4.42 -1.44
CA GLY A 170 6.64 -4.81 -0.39
C GLY A 170 6.03 -4.99 0.99
N TYR A 171 4.73 -5.20 1.07
CA TYR A 171 4.01 -5.42 2.32
C TYR A 171 3.91 -6.91 2.65
N ASN A 172 4.07 -7.25 3.93
CA ASN A 172 4.00 -8.62 4.41
C ASN A 172 2.54 -9.04 4.65
N VAL A 173 2.08 -10.01 3.88
CA VAL A 173 0.82 -10.72 4.17
C VAL A 173 1.17 -11.91 5.05
N ASP A 174 0.70 -11.92 6.29
CA ASP A 174 1.06 -12.93 7.28
C ASP A 174 0.05 -14.06 7.42
N SER A 175 -1.19 -13.86 6.98
CA SER A 175 -2.24 -14.89 7.04
C SER A 175 -3.42 -14.56 6.14
N VAL A 176 -4.25 -15.58 5.89
CA VAL A 176 -5.55 -15.46 5.24
C VAL A 176 -6.62 -15.97 6.19
N ILE A 177 -7.69 -15.19 6.38
CA ILE A 177 -8.84 -15.57 7.18
C ILE A 177 -10.01 -15.84 6.24
N VAL A 178 -10.46 -17.08 6.23
CA VAL A 178 -11.66 -17.50 5.48
C VAL A 178 -12.87 -17.24 6.35
N ASN A 179 -13.63 -16.22 6.02
CA ASN A 179 -14.77 -15.77 6.81
C ASN A 179 -16.07 -16.46 6.39
N ARG A 180 -17.02 -16.55 7.31
CA ARG A 180 -18.38 -17.08 7.11
C ARG A 180 -18.40 -18.49 6.49
N THR A 181 -17.52 -19.37 7.00
CA THR A 181 -17.53 -20.76 6.58
C THR A 181 -18.80 -21.46 7.11
N MET A 182 -19.48 -22.19 6.25
CA MET A 182 -20.71 -22.87 6.61
C MET A 182 -20.44 -23.96 7.65
N PRO A 183 -21.10 -23.94 8.81
CA PRO A 183 -20.93 -24.98 9.82
C PRO A 183 -21.38 -26.35 9.29
N THR A 184 -20.61 -27.38 9.64
CA THR A 184 -20.84 -28.76 9.11
C THR A 184 -22.15 -29.40 9.57
N HIS A 185 -22.65 -28.96 10.72
CA HIS A 185 -23.89 -29.50 11.33
C HIS A 185 -25.18 -28.96 10.68
N ILE A 186 -25.12 -27.96 9.83
CA ILE A 186 -26.28 -27.43 9.11
C ILE A 186 -26.61 -28.35 7.96
N ASP A 187 -27.63 -29.18 8.13
CA ASP A 187 -28.11 -30.14 7.11
C ASP A 187 -29.50 -29.81 6.60
N HIS A 188 -29.61 -28.66 5.92
CA HIS A 188 -30.85 -28.26 5.26
C HIS A 188 -30.67 -28.30 3.74
N PRO A 189 -31.64 -28.81 2.96
CA PRO A 189 -31.53 -28.95 1.50
C PRO A 189 -31.20 -27.66 0.76
N PHE A 190 -31.64 -26.52 1.26
CA PHE A 190 -31.35 -25.21 0.71
C PHE A 190 -29.84 -24.90 0.68
N PHE A 191 -29.07 -25.35 1.67
CA PHE A 191 -27.65 -25.10 1.78
C PHE A 191 -26.75 -26.15 1.12
N LYS A 192 -27.37 -27.19 0.51
CA LYS A 192 -26.61 -28.31 -0.07
C LYS A 192 -25.60 -27.86 -1.13
N GLU A 193 -26.04 -27.04 -2.08
CA GLU A 193 -25.16 -26.53 -3.15
C GLU A 193 -24.09 -25.54 -2.61
N TRP A 194 -24.47 -24.71 -1.65
CA TRP A 194 -23.53 -23.84 -0.97
C TRP A 194 -22.41 -24.61 -0.28
N ARG A 195 -22.75 -25.66 0.47
CA ARG A 195 -21.76 -26.51 1.14
C ARG A 195 -20.83 -27.20 0.15
N LYS A 196 -21.38 -27.69 -0.97
CA LYS A 196 -20.59 -28.30 -2.02
C LYS A 196 -19.59 -27.29 -2.62
N SER A 197 -20.08 -26.14 -3.02
CA SER A 197 -19.25 -25.08 -3.58
C SER A 197 -18.18 -24.61 -2.59
N GLN A 198 -18.53 -24.41 -1.32
CA GLN A 198 -17.57 -24.04 -0.29
C GLN A 198 -16.51 -25.12 -0.05
N ALA A 199 -16.84 -26.40 -0.13
CA ALA A 199 -15.87 -27.48 -0.01
C ALA A 199 -14.86 -27.50 -1.17
N GLU A 200 -15.30 -27.14 -2.38
CA GLU A 200 -14.43 -27.00 -3.54
C GLU A 200 -13.52 -25.77 -3.40
N TYR A 201 -14.10 -24.62 -3.06
CA TYR A 201 -13.35 -23.37 -2.87
C TYR A 201 -12.39 -23.40 -1.68
N ARG A 202 -12.70 -24.16 -0.62
CA ARG A 202 -11.77 -24.36 0.50
C ARG A 202 -10.47 -25.02 0.02
N LYS A 203 -10.56 -26.06 -0.79
CA LYS A 203 -9.38 -26.72 -1.36
C LYS A 203 -8.59 -25.78 -2.29
N GLU A 204 -9.32 -24.95 -3.05
CA GLU A 204 -8.71 -23.93 -3.90
C GLU A 204 -7.94 -22.91 -3.05
N VAL A 205 -8.54 -22.37 -1.99
CA VAL A 205 -7.90 -21.42 -1.05
C VAL A 205 -6.68 -22.04 -0.37
N GLU A 206 -6.80 -23.28 0.13
CA GLU A 206 -5.67 -24.01 0.73
C GLU A 206 -4.49 -24.18 -0.23
N HIS A 207 -4.77 -24.44 -1.49
CA HIS A 207 -3.75 -24.55 -2.53
C HIS A 207 -3.14 -23.20 -2.87
N LEU A 208 -3.96 -22.19 -3.11
CA LEU A 208 -3.55 -20.87 -3.55
C LEU A 208 -2.72 -20.14 -2.48
N PHE A 209 -3.14 -20.19 -1.24
CA PHE A 209 -2.49 -19.47 -0.13
C PHE A 209 -1.63 -20.37 0.77
N SER A 210 -1.14 -21.49 0.23
CA SER A 210 -0.32 -22.46 0.97
C SER A 210 0.97 -21.90 1.57
N SER A 211 1.40 -20.71 1.14
CA SER A 211 2.60 -20.04 1.65
C SER A 211 2.40 -19.34 2.99
N VAL A 212 1.16 -19.14 3.42
CA VAL A 212 0.80 -18.45 4.67
C VAL A 212 -0.22 -19.26 5.46
N PRO A 213 -0.30 -19.12 6.79
CA PRO A 213 -1.34 -19.72 7.60
C PRO A 213 -2.74 -19.29 7.16
N ILE A 214 -3.66 -20.26 7.14
CA ILE A 214 -5.07 -20.01 6.86
C ILE A 214 -5.87 -20.28 8.13
N PHE A 215 -6.71 -19.32 8.49
CA PHE A 215 -7.66 -19.42 9.60
C PHE A 215 -9.07 -19.45 9.05
N GLU A 216 -9.99 -20.14 9.74
CA GLU A 216 -11.39 -20.19 9.35
C GLU A 216 -12.29 -19.62 10.44
N ALA A 217 -13.11 -18.65 10.07
CA ALA A 217 -14.13 -18.07 10.91
C ALA A 217 -15.52 -18.64 10.51
N PRO A 218 -16.14 -19.49 11.32
CA PRO A 218 -17.43 -20.06 10.99
C PRO A 218 -18.54 -19.00 11.03
N LEU A 219 -19.58 -19.21 10.23
CA LEU A 219 -20.79 -18.42 10.31
C LEU A 219 -21.49 -18.73 11.65
N HIS A 220 -21.66 -17.71 12.48
CA HIS A 220 -22.35 -17.82 13.75
C HIS A 220 -23.87 -17.77 13.59
N GLN A 221 -24.59 -18.31 14.56
CA GLN A 221 -26.07 -18.34 14.55
C GLN A 221 -26.68 -16.95 14.78
N SER A 222 -25.93 -16.06 15.41
CA SER A 222 -26.31 -14.67 15.70
C SER A 222 -25.13 -13.74 15.48
N GLU A 223 -25.36 -12.45 15.53
CA GLU A 223 -24.31 -11.44 15.52
C GLU A 223 -23.36 -11.62 16.71
N VAL A 224 -22.06 -11.47 16.46
CA VAL A 224 -21.02 -11.52 17.48
C VAL A 224 -20.92 -10.14 18.11
N MET A 225 -21.57 -9.95 19.25
CA MET A 225 -21.62 -8.67 19.95
C MET A 225 -21.22 -8.80 21.41
N GLY A 226 -20.52 -7.78 21.90
CA GLY A 226 -20.04 -7.73 23.29
C GLY A 226 -18.74 -8.50 23.52
N THR A 227 -18.08 -8.21 24.62
CA THR A 227 -16.72 -8.69 24.90
C THR A 227 -16.65 -10.21 25.01
N GLU A 228 -17.64 -10.84 25.64
CA GLU A 228 -17.67 -12.30 25.84
C GLU A 228 -17.76 -13.05 24.51
N ALA A 229 -18.71 -12.66 23.65
CA ALA A 229 -18.88 -13.27 22.31
C ALA A 229 -17.67 -13.01 21.40
N LEU A 230 -17.03 -11.85 21.51
CA LEU A 230 -15.81 -11.53 20.78
C LEU A 230 -14.62 -12.38 21.24
N LEU A 231 -14.51 -12.65 22.55
CA LEU A 231 -13.46 -13.53 23.08
C LEU A 231 -13.66 -14.96 22.60
N GLU A 232 -14.87 -15.51 22.71
CA GLU A 232 -15.20 -16.85 22.17
C GLU A 232 -14.91 -16.95 20.67
N PHE A 233 -15.25 -15.90 19.89
CA PHE A 233 -14.94 -15.84 18.47
C PHE A 233 -13.43 -15.85 18.23
N GLY A 234 -12.67 -15.04 18.96
CA GLY A 234 -11.22 -14.98 18.89
C GLY A 234 -10.56 -16.32 19.22
N GLU A 235 -11.01 -16.99 20.29
CA GLU A 235 -10.55 -18.33 20.67
C GLU A 235 -10.87 -19.38 19.59
N SER A 236 -12.07 -19.32 19.02
CA SER A 236 -12.46 -20.23 17.93
C SER A 236 -11.63 -20.02 16.66
N LEU A 237 -11.21 -18.77 16.40
CA LEU A 237 -10.45 -18.40 15.20
C LEU A 237 -8.96 -18.71 15.33
N PHE A 238 -8.35 -18.33 16.44
CA PHE A 238 -6.90 -18.42 16.61
C PHE A 238 -6.44 -19.61 17.46
N GLY A 239 -7.36 -20.25 18.20
CA GLY A 239 -7.05 -21.34 19.12
C GLY A 239 -6.06 -20.91 20.20
N SER A 240 -4.93 -21.60 20.29
CA SER A 240 -3.85 -21.28 21.23
C SER A 240 -2.83 -20.28 20.68
N LYS A 241 -3.02 -19.77 19.48
CA LYS A 241 -2.10 -18.80 18.88
C LYS A 241 -2.41 -17.40 19.37
N ASP A 242 -1.38 -16.64 19.69
CA ASP A 242 -1.52 -15.24 20.05
C ASP A 242 -1.92 -14.42 18.81
N PRO A 243 -3.09 -13.78 18.79
CA PRO A 243 -3.55 -13.00 17.64
C PRO A 243 -2.68 -11.77 17.34
N VAL A 244 -1.86 -11.31 18.28
CA VAL A 244 -0.93 -10.18 18.08
C VAL A 244 0.35 -10.60 17.34
N SER A 245 0.68 -11.91 17.41
CA SER A 245 1.88 -12.42 16.74
C SER A 245 1.82 -12.29 15.22
N ILE A 246 2.96 -12.02 14.61
CA ILE A 246 3.13 -12.11 13.15
C ILE A 246 3.24 -13.59 12.78
N PHE A 247 2.26 -14.13 12.06
CA PHE A 247 2.17 -15.55 11.77
C PHE A 247 3.12 -16.03 10.67
N SER A 248 3.49 -15.14 9.76
CA SER A 248 4.44 -15.41 8.68
C SER A 248 5.22 -14.14 8.36
N ASN A 249 6.54 -14.25 8.29
CA ASN A 249 7.42 -13.15 7.90
C ASN A 249 8.09 -13.51 6.57
N ILE A 250 7.35 -13.33 5.48
CA ILE A 250 7.85 -13.52 4.13
C ILE A 250 8.29 -12.16 3.61
N LYS A 251 9.60 -11.93 3.53
CA LYS A 251 10.11 -10.69 2.94
C LYS A 251 9.67 -10.57 1.50
N PRO A 252 8.87 -9.56 1.14
CA PRO A 252 8.32 -9.42 -0.21
C PRO A 252 9.40 -9.19 -1.26
N TYR A 253 10.51 -8.55 -0.90
CA TYR A 253 11.66 -8.39 -1.78
C TYR A 253 12.98 -8.46 -1.01
N GLU A 254 14.02 -8.90 -1.71
CA GLU A 254 15.38 -9.02 -1.19
C GLU A 254 16.40 -8.68 -2.29
N ILE A 255 17.52 -8.08 -1.89
CA ILE A 255 18.67 -7.87 -2.79
C ILE A 255 19.84 -8.67 -2.24
N VAL A 256 20.26 -9.67 -2.99
CA VAL A 256 21.39 -10.55 -2.65
C VAL A 256 22.54 -10.31 -3.60
N LYS A 257 23.76 -10.36 -3.10
CA LYS A 257 24.99 -10.35 -3.89
C LYS A 257 25.64 -11.74 -3.83
N ASP A 258 25.74 -12.38 -4.97
CA ASP A 258 26.51 -13.63 -5.11
C ASP A 258 27.51 -13.52 -6.25
N LYS A 259 28.78 -13.88 -5.97
CA LYS A 259 29.90 -13.88 -6.95
C LYS A 259 30.02 -12.62 -7.81
N GLY A 260 29.65 -11.48 -7.27
CA GLY A 260 29.72 -10.18 -7.96
C GLY A 260 28.48 -9.79 -8.76
N VAL A 261 27.51 -10.69 -8.88
CA VAL A 261 26.20 -10.44 -9.47
C VAL A 261 25.23 -10.03 -8.37
N TYR A 262 24.43 -9.01 -8.62
CA TYR A 262 23.35 -8.60 -7.73
C TYR A 262 22.02 -9.13 -8.27
N THR A 263 21.26 -9.76 -7.42
CA THR A 263 19.92 -10.25 -7.74
C THR A 263 18.90 -9.59 -6.84
N LEU A 264 17.95 -8.87 -7.42
CA LEU A 264 16.73 -8.43 -6.75
C LEU A 264 15.71 -9.56 -6.94
N THR A 265 15.21 -10.10 -5.84
CA THR A 265 14.11 -11.07 -5.82
C THR A 265 12.87 -10.39 -5.26
N LEU A 266 11.75 -10.46 -5.99
CA LEU A 266 10.45 -9.96 -5.56
C LEU A 266 9.43 -11.08 -5.61
N LYS A 267 8.70 -11.28 -4.52
CA LYS A 267 7.59 -12.23 -4.45
C LYS A 267 6.38 -11.66 -5.17
N LEU A 268 5.94 -12.33 -6.22
CA LEU A 268 4.77 -11.97 -7.02
C LEU A 268 3.89 -13.21 -7.20
N PRO A 269 3.17 -13.64 -6.18
CA PRO A 269 2.28 -14.78 -6.30
C PRO A 269 1.16 -14.50 -7.32
N PHE A 270 0.70 -15.53 -8.00
CA PHE A 270 -0.43 -15.50 -8.95
C PHE A 270 -0.23 -14.69 -10.23
N VAL A 271 0.99 -14.31 -10.56
CA VAL A 271 1.33 -13.53 -11.76
C VAL A 271 2.02 -14.41 -12.77
N SER A 272 1.63 -14.30 -14.03
CA SER A 272 2.34 -14.89 -15.16
C SER A 272 3.44 -13.96 -15.69
N LYS A 273 4.39 -14.54 -16.43
CA LYS A 273 5.51 -13.76 -16.98
C LYS A 273 5.04 -12.67 -17.95
N GLU A 274 3.99 -12.95 -18.69
CA GLU A 274 3.41 -12.09 -19.72
C GLU A 274 2.75 -10.84 -19.11
N GLU A 275 2.34 -10.91 -17.85
CA GLU A 275 1.70 -9.81 -17.11
C GLU A 275 2.72 -8.84 -16.50
N VAL A 276 4.00 -9.24 -16.42
CA VAL A 276 5.04 -8.40 -15.81
C VAL A 276 5.78 -7.62 -16.88
N LYS A 277 5.77 -6.29 -16.73
CA LYS A 277 6.60 -5.38 -17.52
C LYS A 277 7.65 -4.75 -16.64
N LEU A 278 8.89 -4.78 -17.10
CA LEU A 278 10.04 -4.20 -16.40
C LEU A 278 10.64 -3.08 -17.23
N HIS A 279 10.98 -2.00 -16.58
CA HIS A 279 11.65 -0.88 -17.21
C HIS A 279 12.64 -0.26 -16.22
N GLN A 280 13.90 -0.06 -16.66
CA GLN A 280 14.92 0.61 -15.86
C GLN A 280 15.32 1.92 -16.51
N VAL A 281 15.25 2.99 -15.73
CA VAL A 281 15.76 4.31 -16.13
C VAL A 281 16.65 4.84 -15.03
N ALA A 282 17.93 4.96 -15.30
CA ALA A 282 18.93 5.43 -14.35
C ALA A 282 18.91 4.61 -13.02
N ASP A 283 18.52 5.21 -11.92
CA ASP A 283 18.46 4.65 -10.58
C ASP A 283 17.08 4.09 -10.22
N GLU A 284 16.18 3.98 -11.19
CA GLU A 284 14.81 3.56 -10.96
C GLU A 284 14.46 2.31 -11.76
N LEU A 285 14.02 1.26 -11.07
CA LEU A 285 13.44 0.06 -11.66
C LEU A 285 11.92 0.10 -11.50
N THR A 286 11.22 0.19 -12.61
CA THR A 286 9.76 0.14 -12.65
C THR A 286 9.31 -1.29 -12.92
N ILE A 287 8.42 -1.79 -12.07
CA ILE A 287 7.70 -3.05 -12.23
C ILE A 287 6.23 -2.72 -12.41
N GLN A 288 5.64 -3.16 -13.50
CA GLN A 288 4.22 -2.98 -13.78
C GLN A 288 3.54 -4.34 -13.92
N ILE A 289 2.42 -4.51 -13.23
CA ILE A 289 1.52 -5.65 -13.31
C ILE A 289 0.12 -5.09 -13.54
N GLU A 290 -0.51 -5.44 -14.64
CA GLU A 290 -1.80 -4.86 -15.07
C GLU A 290 -1.79 -3.31 -15.03
N ASN A 291 -2.62 -2.72 -14.16
CA ASN A 291 -2.72 -1.27 -13.95
C ASN A 291 -1.91 -0.78 -12.74
N GLN A 292 -1.24 -1.67 -12.02
CA GLN A 292 -0.42 -1.32 -10.88
C GLN A 292 1.04 -1.14 -11.28
N ARG A 293 1.68 -0.13 -10.73
CA ARG A 293 3.06 0.20 -11.01
C ARG A 293 3.81 0.48 -9.71
N ARG A 294 4.95 -0.17 -9.53
CA ARG A 294 5.89 0.13 -8.47
C ARG A 294 7.20 0.62 -9.04
N ASN A 295 7.70 1.72 -8.50
CA ASN A 295 9.02 2.24 -8.79
C ASN A 295 9.95 1.91 -7.62
N ILE A 296 10.97 1.12 -7.87
CA ILE A 296 11.99 0.77 -6.88
C ILE A 296 13.22 1.63 -7.14
N PHE A 297 13.57 2.48 -6.19
CA PHE A 297 14.83 3.22 -6.23
C PHE A 297 15.99 2.28 -5.91
N LEU A 298 16.82 2.06 -6.90
CA LEU A 298 17.98 1.20 -6.78
C LEU A 298 19.05 1.89 -5.92
N PRO A 299 19.66 1.20 -4.95
CA PRO A 299 20.82 1.71 -4.24
C PRO A 299 21.90 2.19 -5.22
N GLY A 300 22.67 3.22 -4.85
CA GLY A 300 23.62 3.87 -5.77
C GLY A 300 24.66 2.94 -6.40
N PHE A 301 24.92 1.77 -5.78
CA PHE A 301 25.77 0.74 -6.38
C PHE A 301 25.06 -0.08 -7.48
N LEU A 302 23.73 -0.21 -7.43
CA LEU A 302 22.92 -0.86 -8.47
C LEU A 302 22.52 0.12 -9.58
N ALA A 303 22.35 1.39 -9.28
CA ALA A 303 21.99 2.41 -10.25
C ALA A 303 23.00 2.54 -11.42
N LYS A 304 24.23 2.05 -11.22
CA LYS A 304 25.29 2.01 -12.23
C LYS A 304 25.36 0.69 -13.03
N LEU A 305 24.47 -0.23 -12.71
CA LEU A 305 24.37 -1.54 -13.35
C LEU A 305 23.13 -1.56 -14.23
N ASN A 306 23.16 -2.38 -15.27
CA ASN A 306 22.00 -2.62 -16.11
C ASN A 306 21.33 -3.93 -15.73
N VAL A 307 20.01 -4.00 -15.93
CA VAL A 307 19.29 -5.27 -15.88
C VAL A 307 19.82 -6.16 -16.99
N GLU A 308 20.43 -7.27 -16.63
CA GLU A 308 20.93 -8.28 -17.55
C GLU A 308 19.83 -9.27 -17.92
N LYS A 309 19.16 -9.80 -16.89
CA LYS A 309 18.13 -10.81 -17.06
C LYS A 309 17.02 -10.62 -16.04
N ALA A 310 15.80 -10.90 -16.48
CA ALA A 310 14.65 -11.03 -15.59
C ALA A 310 13.95 -12.36 -15.86
N SER A 311 13.61 -13.08 -14.80
CA SER A 311 12.82 -14.32 -14.87
C SER A 311 11.76 -14.32 -13.77
N LEU A 312 10.60 -14.92 -14.10
CA LEU A 312 9.53 -15.16 -13.15
C LEU A 312 9.29 -16.67 -13.10
N GLU A 313 9.56 -17.27 -11.95
CA GLU A 313 9.42 -18.71 -11.72
C GLU A 313 8.90 -18.95 -10.30
N GLY A 314 7.88 -19.80 -10.17
CA GLY A 314 7.30 -20.13 -8.85
C GLY A 314 6.77 -18.93 -8.07
N GLY A 315 6.28 -17.88 -8.75
CA GLY A 315 5.81 -16.66 -8.11
C GLY A 315 6.94 -15.75 -7.60
N GLU A 316 8.18 -15.95 -8.06
CA GLU A 316 9.30 -15.09 -7.74
C GLU A 316 9.85 -14.42 -9.00
N LEU A 317 9.80 -13.10 -9.03
CA LEU A 317 10.50 -12.28 -10.03
C LEU A 317 11.94 -12.09 -9.58
N ARG A 318 12.88 -12.58 -10.38
CA ARG A 318 14.33 -12.41 -10.16
C ARG A 318 14.90 -11.50 -11.23
N VAL A 319 15.48 -10.39 -10.82
CA VAL A 319 16.13 -9.41 -11.69
C VAL A 319 17.61 -9.38 -11.36
N THR A 320 18.45 -9.78 -12.30
CA THR A 320 19.92 -9.76 -12.16
C THR A 320 20.49 -8.49 -12.78
N PHE A 321 21.51 -7.95 -12.10
CA PHE A 321 22.19 -6.74 -12.52
C PHE A 321 23.68 -7.02 -12.75
N GLU A 322 24.19 -6.63 -13.92
CA GLU A 322 25.60 -6.69 -14.25
C GLU A 322 26.20 -5.31 -14.57
N LYS A 323 27.51 -5.25 -14.45
CA LYS A 323 28.24 -4.05 -14.92
C LYS A 323 28.04 -3.90 -16.42
N PRO A 324 27.73 -2.69 -16.91
CA PRO A 324 27.71 -2.45 -18.35
C PRO A 324 29.04 -2.95 -18.95
N ALA A 325 28.97 -3.76 -19.99
CA ALA A 325 30.15 -4.21 -20.70
C ALA A 325 30.99 -2.96 -21.03
N ARG A 326 32.26 -2.95 -20.66
CA ARG A 326 33.17 -1.83 -20.97
C ARG A 326 33.12 -1.68 -22.49
N GLY A 327 32.37 -0.67 -22.94
CA GLY A 327 32.27 -0.34 -24.36
C GLY A 327 33.68 -0.16 -24.90
N GLY A 328 34.07 -1.03 -25.82
CA GLY A 328 35.26 -0.82 -26.59
C GLY A 328 35.11 0.53 -27.28
N LYS A 329 36.03 1.43 -26.98
CA LYS A 329 36.20 2.65 -27.78
C LYS A 329 36.30 2.23 -29.25
N LYS A 330 35.30 2.64 -30.04
CA LYS A 330 35.49 2.85 -31.48
C LYS A 330 35.63 4.35 -31.70
#